data_300fd29ec37ef9e4bd6cc5b28f674e36
#
_entry.id   300fd29ec37ef9e4bd6cc5b28f674e36
#
_cell.length_a   1.000
_cell.length_b   1.000
_cell.length_c   1.000
_cell.angle_alpha   90.00
_cell.angle_beta   90.00
_cell.angle_gamma   90.00
#
_symmetry.space_group_name_H-M   'P 1'
#
loop_
_entity.id
_entity.type
_entity.pdbx_description
1 polymer ?
#
loop_
_entity_poly.entity_id
_entity_poly.type
_entity_poly.pdbx_seq_one_letter_code
_entity_poly.pdbx_strand_id
1 'polypeptide(L)'
;FVKVNVYTAKPGLVIGKGGNLADTLKVEIQKMIGKEVNLNIVEVKNIDTDAQLVAESICGQLERRISFRRAMKQAMQKAMKAGALGIKTSVSGRLGGADMARTEFYKEGTIPLQTLRADIDYGFAEADTTYGKIGVKVWIYKGEVLPAKKEAKGGND
;
A
#
# COMPACT_ATOMS: atom_id res chain seq x y z
N PHE A 1 4.36 13.88 -24.19
CA PHE A 1 5.22 13.28 -23.14
C PHE A 1 4.37 12.51 -22.12
N VAL A 2 4.98 11.53 -21.46
CA VAL A 2 4.33 10.71 -20.43
C VAL A 2 4.90 11.10 -19.07
N LYS A 3 4.03 11.36 -18.10
CA LYS A 3 4.41 11.66 -16.72
C LYS A 3 4.27 10.39 -15.88
N VAL A 4 5.37 9.93 -15.28
CA VAL A 4 5.41 8.75 -14.41
C VAL A 4 5.73 9.19 -13.00
N ASN A 5 4.85 8.91 -12.05
CA ASN A 5 5.07 9.16 -10.64
C ASN A 5 5.36 7.83 -9.93
N VAL A 6 6.53 7.73 -9.30
CA VAL A 6 6.93 6.56 -8.51
C VAL A 6 6.80 6.90 -7.03
N TYR A 7 5.88 6.23 -6.35
CA TYR A 7 5.68 6.38 -4.92
C TYR A 7 6.55 5.35 -4.18
N THR A 8 7.42 5.81 -3.32
CA THR A 8 8.35 4.94 -2.59
C THR A 8 8.53 5.38 -1.14
N ALA A 9 8.78 4.40 -0.27
CA ALA A 9 9.13 4.64 1.13
C ALA A 9 10.56 5.17 1.29
N LYS A 10 11.46 4.82 0.36
CA LYS A 10 12.88 5.17 0.42
C LYS A 10 13.34 5.78 -0.91
N PRO A 11 13.05 7.06 -1.16
CA PRO A 11 13.37 7.71 -2.42
C PRO A 11 14.87 7.72 -2.73
N GLY A 12 15.72 7.78 -1.71
CA GLY A 12 17.17 7.77 -1.88
C GLY A 12 17.73 6.51 -2.57
N LEU A 13 17.10 5.36 -2.37
CA LEU A 13 17.52 4.12 -3.04
C LEU A 13 17.16 4.12 -4.54
N VAL A 14 16.04 4.73 -4.89
CA VAL A 14 15.58 4.84 -6.29
C VAL A 14 16.36 5.89 -7.05
N ILE A 15 16.69 7.00 -6.41
CA ILE A 15 17.48 8.08 -7.03
C ILE A 15 18.93 7.64 -7.23
N GLY A 16 19.51 6.92 -6.26
CA GLY A 16 20.90 6.49 -6.27
C GLY A 16 21.89 7.63 -6.04
N LYS A 17 23.18 7.32 -6.11
CA LYS A 17 24.25 8.31 -5.97
C LYS A 17 24.26 9.26 -7.18
N GLY A 18 24.07 10.55 -6.94
CA GLY A 18 24.10 11.57 -8.00
C GLY A 18 22.98 11.48 -9.04
N GLY A 19 21.90 10.74 -8.76
CA GLY A 19 20.77 10.62 -9.68
C GLY A 19 20.91 9.56 -10.78
N ASN A 20 22.04 8.85 -10.85
CA ASN A 20 22.33 7.91 -11.94
C ASN A 20 21.29 6.80 -12.12
N LEU A 21 20.74 6.26 -11.01
CA LEU A 21 19.72 5.21 -11.11
C LEU A 21 18.41 5.72 -11.65
N ALA A 22 18.00 6.91 -11.24
CA ALA A 22 16.79 7.55 -11.77
C ALA A 22 16.90 7.86 -13.26
N ASP A 23 18.04 8.33 -13.72
CA ASP A 23 18.30 8.59 -15.14
C ASP A 23 18.30 7.30 -15.96
N THR A 24 18.93 6.25 -15.47
CA THR A 24 18.91 4.91 -16.11
C THR A 24 17.48 4.40 -16.23
N LEU A 25 16.71 4.46 -15.15
CA LEU A 25 15.31 4.05 -15.13
C LEU A 25 14.46 4.85 -16.13
N LYS A 26 14.68 6.17 -16.19
CA LYS A 26 14.00 7.03 -17.16
C LYS A 26 14.28 6.60 -18.61
N VAL A 27 15.54 6.32 -18.93
CA VAL A 27 15.94 5.88 -20.28
C VAL A 27 15.32 4.52 -20.63
N GLU A 28 15.29 3.58 -19.69
CA GLU A 28 14.67 2.27 -19.91
C GLU A 28 13.16 2.39 -20.16
N ILE A 29 12.46 3.19 -19.38
CA ILE A 29 11.02 3.45 -19.56
C ILE A 29 10.77 4.15 -20.93
N GLN A 30 11.60 5.11 -21.30
CA GLN A 30 11.51 5.77 -22.61
C GLN A 30 11.66 4.79 -23.78
N LYS A 31 12.61 3.85 -23.67
CA LYS A 31 12.80 2.81 -24.69
C LYS A 31 11.58 1.89 -24.82
N MET A 32 10.95 1.54 -23.67
CA MET A 32 9.77 0.68 -23.67
C MET A 32 8.53 1.37 -24.26
N ILE A 33 8.33 2.66 -23.96
CA ILE A 33 7.13 3.41 -24.36
C ILE A 33 7.29 4.07 -25.74
N GLY A 34 8.51 4.37 -26.14
CA GLY A 34 8.80 5.09 -27.40
C GLY A 34 8.41 6.57 -27.37
N LYS A 35 8.18 7.15 -26.18
CA LYS A 35 7.83 8.55 -25.97
C LYS A 35 8.69 9.18 -24.90
N GLU A 36 8.79 10.49 -24.89
CA GLU A 36 9.49 11.22 -23.84
C GLU A 36 8.77 11.02 -22.48
N VAL A 37 9.56 10.68 -21.45
CA VAL A 37 9.06 10.39 -20.11
C VAL A 37 9.59 11.41 -19.10
N ASN A 38 8.69 11.95 -18.30
CA ASN A 38 9.03 12.74 -17.12
C ASN A 38 8.83 11.89 -15.88
N LEU A 39 9.93 11.53 -15.21
CA LEU A 39 9.93 10.68 -14.02
C LEU A 39 9.96 11.54 -12.76
N ASN A 40 8.93 11.40 -11.91
CA ASN A 40 8.88 12.02 -10.60
C ASN A 40 8.93 10.93 -9.53
N ILE A 41 9.80 11.11 -8.54
CA ILE A 41 9.89 10.23 -7.37
C ILE A 41 9.23 10.94 -6.21
N VAL A 42 8.19 10.32 -5.65
CA VAL A 42 7.40 10.87 -4.55
C VAL A 42 7.62 10.02 -3.30
N GLU A 43 8.00 10.67 -2.21
CA GLU A 43 8.14 10.00 -0.92
C GLU A 43 6.78 9.76 -0.27
N VAL A 44 6.56 8.55 0.23
CA VAL A 44 5.42 8.21 1.08
C VAL A 44 5.78 8.54 2.53
N LYS A 45 5.11 9.55 3.10
CA LYS A 45 5.42 10.07 4.45
C LYS A 45 5.09 9.06 5.55
N ASN A 46 3.94 8.40 5.45
CA ASN A 46 3.44 7.45 6.44
C ASN A 46 3.40 6.03 5.85
N ILE A 47 4.48 5.30 6.01
CA ILE A 47 4.63 3.94 5.47
C ILE A 47 3.62 2.98 6.10
N ASP A 48 3.41 3.08 7.40
CA ASP A 48 2.54 2.16 8.15
C ASP A 48 1.03 2.41 7.92
N THR A 49 0.66 3.52 7.28
CA THR A 49 -0.72 3.83 6.89
C THR A 49 -0.97 3.71 5.39
N ASP A 50 0.05 3.38 4.60
CA ASP A 50 -0.10 3.06 3.19
C ASP A 50 -0.41 1.58 3.01
N ALA A 51 -1.61 1.26 2.50
CA ALA A 51 -2.08 -0.12 2.42
C ALA A 51 -1.21 -0.99 1.50
N GLN A 52 -0.70 -0.45 0.41
CA GLN A 52 0.15 -1.19 -0.53
C GLN A 52 1.49 -1.55 0.11
N LEU A 53 2.14 -0.61 0.78
CA LEU A 53 3.41 -0.84 1.48
C LEU A 53 3.25 -1.81 2.66
N VAL A 54 2.14 -1.74 3.38
CA VAL A 54 1.82 -2.70 4.44
C VAL A 54 1.62 -4.10 3.86
N ALA A 55 0.91 -4.25 2.75
CA ALA A 55 0.72 -5.53 2.08
C ALA A 55 2.06 -6.12 1.62
N GLU A 56 2.91 -5.34 1.00
CA GLU A 56 4.27 -5.76 0.58
C GLU A 56 5.15 -6.15 1.77
N SER A 57 5.05 -5.43 2.88
CA SER A 57 5.77 -5.77 4.12
C SER A 57 5.32 -7.12 4.69
N ILE A 58 4.03 -7.42 4.66
CA ILE A 58 3.49 -8.72 5.08
C ILE A 58 4.00 -9.82 4.14
N CYS A 59 3.97 -9.60 2.82
CA CYS A 59 4.49 -10.54 1.84
C CYS A 59 5.96 -10.87 2.07
N GLY A 60 6.82 -9.86 2.27
CA GLY A 60 8.23 -10.06 2.56
C GLY A 60 8.49 -10.84 3.86
N GLN A 61 7.62 -10.72 4.86
CA GLN A 61 7.68 -11.53 6.07
C GLN A 61 7.26 -12.99 5.80
N LEU A 62 6.24 -13.22 4.99
CA LEU A 62 5.79 -14.57 4.61
C LEU A 62 6.85 -15.32 3.79
N GLU A 63 7.53 -14.65 2.88
CA GLU A 63 8.65 -15.21 2.11
C GLU A 63 9.83 -15.61 3.00
N ARG A 64 10.05 -14.90 4.09
CA ARG A 64 11.04 -15.22 5.12
C ARG A 64 10.58 -16.29 6.10
N ARG A 65 9.47 -16.97 5.82
CA ARG A 65 8.89 -18.05 6.63
C ARG A 65 8.44 -17.61 8.03
N ILE A 66 8.09 -16.36 8.22
CA ILE A 66 7.47 -15.88 9.45
C ILE A 66 6.00 -16.33 9.46
N SER A 67 5.50 -16.71 10.63
CA SER A 67 4.09 -17.09 10.79
C SER A 67 3.17 -15.97 10.30
N PHE A 68 2.21 -16.32 9.43
CA PHE A 68 1.26 -15.36 8.87
C PHE A 68 0.45 -14.63 9.94
N ARG A 69 0.09 -15.31 11.04
CA ARG A 69 -0.62 -14.68 12.18
C ARG A 69 0.21 -13.59 12.83
N ARG A 70 1.49 -13.86 13.04
CA ARG A 70 2.43 -12.89 13.62
C ARG A 70 2.65 -11.70 12.69
N ALA A 71 2.85 -11.96 11.40
CA ALA A 71 3.05 -10.91 10.40
C ALA A 71 1.84 -9.98 10.30
N MET A 72 0.62 -10.54 10.24
CA MET A 72 -0.62 -9.77 10.18
C MET A 72 -0.83 -8.92 11.44
N LYS A 73 -0.71 -9.52 12.63
CA LYS A 73 -0.90 -8.80 13.89
C LYS A 73 0.12 -7.68 14.08
N GLN A 74 1.39 -7.93 13.73
CA GLN A 74 2.44 -6.92 13.82
C GLN A 74 2.18 -5.73 12.89
N ALA A 75 1.76 -6.00 11.66
CA ALA A 75 1.39 -4.95 10.70
C ALA A 75 0.19 -4.13 11.19
N MET A 76 -0.83 -4.79 11.73
CA MET A 76 -2.01 -4.12 12.29
C MET A 76 -1.65 -3.21 13.46
N GLN A 77 -0.83 -3.69 14.41
CA GLN A 77 -0.38 -2.88 15.54
C GLN A 77 0.41 -1.64 15.10
N LYS A 78 1.28 -1.78 14.10
CA LYS A 78 2.03 -0.64 13.55
C LYS A 78 1.10 0.39 12.92
N ALA A 79 0.15 -0.05 12.11
CA ALA A 79 -0.82 0.83 11.47
C ALA A 79 -1.70 1.58 12.49
N MET A 80 -2.16 0.91 13.54
CA MET A 80 -2.94 1.54 14.61
C MET A 80 -2.12 2.55 15.42
N LYS A 81 -0.85 2.26 15.68
CA LYS A 81 0.07 3.21 16.33
C LYS A 81 0.38 4.42 15.44
N ALA A 82 0.40 4.24 14.13
CA ALA A 82 0.62 5.32 13.17
C ALA A 82 -0.60 6.24 12.97
N GLY A 83 -1.72 5.98 13.63
CA GLY A 83 -2.90 6.82 13.63
C GLY A 83 -4.02 6.36 12.70
N ALA A 84 -3.98 5.14 12.16
CA ALA A 84 -5.10 4.57 11.43
C ALA A 84 -6.30 4.34 12.36
N LEU A 85 -7.51 4.65 11.91
CA LEU A 85 -8.75 4.43 12.68
C LEU A 85 -9.19 2.98 12.69
N GLY A 86 -8.79 2.21 11.70
CA GLY A 86 -9.03 0.80 11.61
C GLY A 86 -8.23 0.16 10.49
N ILE A 87 -8.02 -1.14 10.61
CA ILE A 87 -7.32 -1.94 9.62
C ILE A 87 -7.96 -3.33 9.52
N LYS A 88 -8.04 -3.84 8.30
CA LYS A 88 -8.38 -5.21 7.99
C LYS A 88 -7.29 -5.81 7.12
N THR A 89 -6.80 -6.97 7.48
CA THR A 89 -5.85 -7.74 6.68
C THR A 89 -6.44 -9.09 6.35
N SER A 90 -6.24 -9.55 5.12
CA SER A 90 -6.71 -10.87 4.65
C SER A 90 -5.56 -11.56 3.92
N VAL A 91 -5.35 -12.81 4.24
CA VAL A 91 -4.30 -13.65 3.64
C VAL A 91 -4.94 -14.91 3.11
N SER A 92 -4.68 -15.26 1.87
CA SER A 92 -5.29 -16.39 1.17
C SER A 92 -4.24 -17.24 0.47
N GLY A 93 -4.34 -18.55 0.61
CA GLY A 93 -3.45 -19.51 -0.01
C GLY A 93 -3.13 -20.68 0.90
N ARG A 94 -2.02 -21.36 0.63
CA ARG A 94 -1.51 -22.47 1.45
C ARG A 94 -0.78 -21.92 2.68
N LEU A 95 -1.54 -21.47 3.67
CA LEU A 95 -1.02 -20.83 4.86
C LEU A 95 -0.20 -21.81 5.71
N GLY A 96 1.07 -21.45 5.94
CA GLY A 96 2.00 -22.31 6.67
C GLY A 96 2.37 -23.61 5.96
N GLY A 97 2.15 -23.70 4.65
CA GLY A 97 2.41 -24.91 3.85
C GLY A 97 1.33 -25.97 3.91
N ALA A 98 0.14 -25.65 4.43
CA ALA A 98 -0.99 -26.57 4.49
C ALA A 98 -1.41 -27.03 3.09
N ASP A 99 -1.83 -28.31 2.96
CA ASP A 99 -2.24 -28.88 1.66
C ASP A 99 -3.51 -28.22 1.12
N MET A 100 -4.47 -27.91 2.01
CA MET A 100 -5.67 -27.20 1.64
C MET A 100 -5.48 -25.70 1.83
N ALA A 101 -5.69 -24.93 0.77
CA ALA A 101 -5.71 -23.48 0.83
C ALA A 101 -6.92 -22.97 1.63
N ARG A 102 -6.71 -21.91 2.36
CA ARG A 102 -7.77 -21.21 3.08
C ARG A 102 -7.51 -19.70 3.11
N THR A 103 -8.53 -18.97 3.47
CA THR A 103 -8.45 -17.52 3.70
C THR A 103 -8.62 -17.25 5.18
N GLU A 104 -7.69 -16.52 5.76
CA GLU A 104 -7.82 -15.98 7.10
C GLU A 104 -7.74 -14.45 7.06
N PHE A 105 -8.54 -13.80 7.89
CA PHE A 105 -8.55 -12.35 8.03
C PHE A 105 -8.59 -11.93 9.48
N TYR A 106 -7.99 -10.80 9.76
CA TYR A 106 -8.06 -10.11 11.04
C TYR A 106 -8.44 -8.66 10.81
N LYS A 107 -9.19 -8.10 11.75
CA LYS A 107 -9.54 -6.67 11.74
C LYS A 107 -9.32 -6.09 13.13
N GLU A 108 -8.96 -4.82 13.16
CA GLU A 108 -8.81 -4.03 14.37
C GLU A 108 -9.37 -2.62 14.11
N GLY A 109 -10.08 -2.08 15.12
CA GLY A 109 -10.75 -0.79 14.95
C GLY A 109 -11.97 -0.86 14.06
N THR A 110 -12.34 0.28 13.50
CA THR A 110 -13.52 0.45 12.65
C THR A 110 -13.15 0.43 11.17
N ILE A 111 -13.78 -0.44 10.38
CA ILE A 111 -13.63 -0.49 8.92
C ILE A 111 -15.01 -0.43 8.27
N PRO A 112 -15.56 0.76 7.98
CA PRO A 112 -16.87 0.92 7.37
C PRO A 112 -16.78 0.77 5.84
N LEU A 113 -16.74 -0.47 5.34
CA LEU A 113 -16.60 -0.73 3.90
C LEU A 113 -17.82 -0.28 3.07
N GLN A 114 -18.97 -0.12 3.70
CA GLN A 114 -20.22 0.31 3.04
C GLN A 114 -20.36 1.83 2.95
N THR A 115 -19.59 2.59 3.72
CA THR A 115 -19.68 4.05 3.76
C THR A 115 -18.92 4.64 2.58
N LEU A 116 -19.64 5.26 1.64
CA LEU A 116 -19.02 5.84 0.43
C LEU A 116 -18.08 7.01 0.72
N ARG A 117 -18.34 7.76 1.78
CA ARG A 117 -17.50 8.88 2.23
C ARG A 117 -16.26 8.46 3.03
N ALA A 118 -16.12 7.17 3.36
CA ALA A 118 -14.97 6.69 4.09
C ALA A 118 -13.72 6.70 3.20
N ASP A 119 -12.62 7.22 3.74
CA ASP A 119 -11.30 7.17 3.10
C ASP A 119 -10.63 5.85 3.50
N ILE A 120 -10.83 4.82 2.66
CA ILE A 120 -10.26 3.50 2.85
C ILE A 120 -9.20 3.28 1.78
N ASP A 121 -7.96 3.13 2.22
CA ASP A 121 -6.85 2.76 1.35
C ASP A 121 -6.80 1.24 1.22
N TYR A 122 -6.67 0.76 -0.01
CA TYR A 122 -6.61 -0.66 -0.34
C TYR A 122 -5.28 -1.00 -0.98
N GLY A 123 -4.66 -2.08 -0.51
CA GLY A 123 -3.44 -2.63 -1.07
C GLY A 123 -3.54 -4.13 -1.30
N PHE A 124 -2.93 -4.59 -2.38
CA PHE A 124 -2.82 -6.00 -2.73
C PHE A 124 -1.39 -6.35 -3.08
N ALA A 125 -0.90 -7.45 -2.54
CA ALA A 125 0.40 -8.00 -2.89
C ALA A 125 0.37 -9.54 -2.85
N GLU A 126 1.30 -10.15 -3.55
CA GLU A 126 1.47 -11.60 -3.58
C GLU A 126 2.84 -11.97 -3.02
N ALA A 127 2.87 -12.95 -2.12
CA ALA A 127 4.10 -13.54 -1.58
C ALA A 127 4.44 -14.82 -2.33
N ASP A 128 5.66 -14.91 -2.83
CA ASP A 128 6.18 -16.12 -3.46
C ASP A 128 6.77 -17.06 -2.41
N THR A 129 6.04 -18.12 -2.10
CA THR A 129 6.50 -19.16 -1.18
C THR A 129 6.85 -20.45 -1.92
N THR A 130 7.59 -21.34 -1.25
CA THR A 130 7.91 -22.67 -1.80
C THR A 130 6.69 -23.53 -2.11
N TYR A 131 5.55 -23.22 -1.48
CA TYR A 131 4.26 -23.94 -1.68
C TYR A 131 3.30 -23.22 -2.64
N GLY A 132 3.75 -22.19 -3.33
CA GLY A 132 2.96 -21.38 -4.24
C GLY A 132 2.78 -19.93 -3.75
N LYS A 133 1.92 -19.20 -4.42
CA LYS A 133 1.64 -17.81 -4.09
C LYS A 133 0.60 -17.66 -2.98
N ILE A 134 0.84 -16.71 -2.09
CA ILE A 134 -0.11 -16.30 -1.06
C ILE A 134 -0.53 -14.86 -1.35
N GLY A 135 -1.83 -14.65 -1.58
CA GLY A 135 -2.39 -13.31 -1.78
C GLY A 135 -2.61 -12.58 -0.46
N VAL A 136 -2.17 -11.35 -0.36
CA VAL A 136 -2.37 -10.48 0.80
C VAL A 136 -3.19 -9.27 0.38
N LYS A 137 -4.28 -9.00 1.09
CA LYS A 137 -5.14 -7.83 0.92
C LYS A 137 -5.15 -7.02 2.21
N VAL A 138 -5.02 -5.72 2.09
CA VAL A 138 -5.02 -4.81 3.24
C VAL A 138 -5.99 -3.66 2.98
N TRP A 139 -6.82 -3.33 3.96
CA TRP A 139 -7.70 -2.15 3.98
C TRP A 139 -7.36 -1.33 5.21
N ILE A 140 -7.07 -0.05 5.01
CA ILE A 140 -6.76 0.88 6.09
C ILE A 140 -7.76 2.03 6.05
N TYR A 141 -8.47 2.23 7.16
CA TYR A 141 -9.41 3.32 7.32
C TYR A 141 -8.70 4.54 7.92
N LYS A 142 -8.71 5.64 7.17
CA LYS A 142 -8.04 6.90 7.55
C LYS A 142 -8.98 7.97 8.07
N GLY A 143 -10.26 7.82 7.88
CA GLY A 143 -11.29 8.79 8.26
C GLY A 143 -12.36 8.98 7.20
N GLU A 144 -13.16 10.02 7.32
CA GLU A 144 -14.20 10.36 6.35
C GLU A 144 -13.81 11.60 5.55
N VAL A 145 -14.07 11.56 4.24
CA VAL A 145 -13.93 12.72 3.35
C VAL A 145 -15.31 13.38 3.24
N LEU A 146 -15.47 14.52 3.90
CA LEU A 146 -16.68 15.32 3.80
C LEU A 146 -16.55 16.34 2.67
N PRO A 147 -17.64 16.63 1.92
CA PRO A 147 -17.62 17.69 0.93
C PRO A 147 -17.35 19.01 1.64
N ALA A 148 -16.42 19.82 1.11
CA ALA A 148 -16.18 21.16 1.61
C ALA A 148 -17.50 21.96 1.57
N LYS A 149 -17.93 22.54 2.71
CA LYS A 149 -19.04 23.48 2.73
C LYS A 149 -18.71 24.59 1.73
N LYS A 150 -19.51 24.70 0.67
CA LYS A 150 -19.48 25.89 -0.17
C LYS A 150 -19.86 27.05 0.78
N GLU A 151 -18.90 27.89 1.11
CA GLU A 151 -19.20 29.17 1.75
C GLU A 151 -20.19 29.86 0.84
N ALA A 152 -21.41 30.05 1.35
CA ALA A 152 -22.39 30.89 0.67
C ALA A 152 -21.73 32.25 0.55
N LYS A 153 -21.38 32.67 -0.68
CA LYS A 153 -21.05 34.05 -0.97
C LYS A 153 -22.28 34.83 -0.55
N GLY A 154 -22.16 35.46 0.62
CA GLY A 154 -23.15 36.43 1.08
C GLY A 154 -23.28 37.49 0.00
N GLY A 155 -24.44 37.54 -0.63
CA GLY A 155 -24.81 38.68 -1.43
C GLY A 155 -24.84 39.90 -0.53
N ASN A 156 -23.97 40.86 -0.76
CA ASN A 156 -24.19 42.22 -0.34
C ASN A 156 -25.06 42.86 -1.41
N ASP A 157 -26.32 43.08 -1.06
CA ASP A 157 -27.15 44.13 -1.63
C ASP A 157 -26.79 45.47 -1.00
#